data_75b5b39bf255305e6a339e22e61f7797
#
_entry.id   75b5b39bf255305e6a339e22e61f7797
#
_cell.length_a   1.000
_cell.length_b   1.000
_cell.length_c   1.000
_cell.angle_alpha   90.00
_cell.angle_beta   90.00
_cell.angle_gamma   90.00
#
_symmetry.space_group_name_H-M   'P 1'
#
loop_
_entity.id
_entity.type
_entity.pdbx_description
1 polymer ?
#
loop_
_entity_poly.entity_id
_entity_poly.type
_entity_poly.pdbx_seq_one_letter_code
_entity_poly.pdbx_strand_id
1 'polypeptide(L)'
;SLEYEPGDCDLPAWLGFHPWFPRDLDRGGSAEVDFSAVTMLERGSDGLPTGHRVEPTKQPWDDIVTEIRGVPAVVWEGAARIDIESSAPWWVVYTEDPDGVCIEPETAPPDAANLGITGEHYIEALFLFSQD
;
A
#
# COMPACT_ATOMS: atom_id res chain seq x y z
N SER A 1 -9.24 -9.24 -8.38
CA SER A 1 -8.66 -10.09 -7.32
C SER A 1 -7.45 -10.86 -7.83
N LEU A 2 -6.58 -11.22 -6.90
CA LEU A 2 -5.44 -12.11 -7.12
C LEU A 2 -5.52 -13.26 -6.12
N GLU A 3 -5.09 -14.44 -6.54
CA GLU A 3 -5.04 -15.65 -5.73
C GLU A 3 -3.75 -16.40 -6.00
N TYR A 4 -3.14 -16.92 -4.94
CA TYR A 4 -1.98 -17.78 -5.00
C TYR A 4 -2.22 -19.02 -4.15
N GLU A 5 -2.07 -20.18 -4.77
CA GLU A 5 -2.07 -21.47 -4.10
C GLU A 5 -0.67 -22.09 -4.22
N PRO A 6 -0.03 -22.45 -3.11
CA PRO A 6 1.25 -23.16 -3.17
C PRO A 6 1.07 -24.53 -3.82
N GLY A 7 2.02 -24.90 -4.69
CA GLY A 7 2.08 -26.24 -5.26
C GLY A 7 2.67 -27.26 -4.28
N ASP A 8 3.46 -28.20 -4.78
CA ASP A 8 4.11 -29.25 -3.98
C ASP A 8 5.17 -28.71 -2.99
N CYS A 9 5.56 -27.45 -3.11
CA CYS A 9 6.52 -26.77 -2.25
C CYS A 9 5.88 -25.53 -1.63
N ASP A 10 5.93 -25.44 -0.31
CA ASP A 10 5.45 -24.26 0.44
C ASP A 10 6.52 -23.17 0.40
N LEU A 11 6.57 -22.45 -0.71
CA LEU A 11 7.50 -21.34 -0.92
C LEU A 11 6.96 -20.05 -0.33
N PRO A 12 7.82 -19.19 0.22
CA PRO A 12 7.44 -17.85 0.60
C PRO A 12 6.87 -17.07 -0.59
N ALA A 13 5.70 -16.47 -0.39
CA ALA A 13 5.03 -15.68 -1.39
C ALA A 13 4.15 -14.61 -0.73
N TRP A 14 3.85 -13.56 -1.46
CA TRP A 14 2.77 -12.63 -1.14
C TRP A 14 2.20 -12.04 -2.42
N LEU A 15 1.03 -11.46 -2.33
CA LEU A 15 0.33 -10.79 -3.42
C LEU A 15 0.10 -9.34 -3.08
N GLY A 16 0.15 -8.47 -4.07
CA GLY A 16 -0.19 -7.07 -3.94
C GLY A 16 -0.60 -6.46 -5.27
N PHE A 17 -1.30 -5.33 -5.17
CA PHE A 17 -1.54 -4.43 -6.30
C PHE A 17 -0.60 -3.24 -6.17
N HIS A 18 0.03 -2.84 -7.27
CA HIS A 18 0.96 -1.71 -7.31
C HIS A 18 0.44 -0.60 -8.25
N PRO A 19 -0.65 0.08 -7.87
CA PRO A 19 -1.20 1.15 -8.69
C PRO A 19 -0.35 2.41 -8.60
N TRP A 20 -0.05 3.00 -9.74
CA TRP A 20 0.53 4.33 -9.84
C TRP A 20 -0.55 5.35 -10.19
N PHE A 21 -0.58 6.44 -9.43
CA PHE A 21 -1.47 7.56 -9.68
C PHE A 21 -0.62 8.79 -10.02
N PRO A 22 -0.93 9.52 -11.11
CA PRO A 22 -0.17 10.71 -11.47
C PRO A 22 -0.26 11.77 -10.38
N ARG A 23 0.86 12.46 -10.12
CA ARG A 23 0.90 13.54 -9.14
C ARG A 23 -0.04 14.67 -9.52
N ASP A 24 -0.06 15.05 -10.78
CA ASP A 24 -0.87 16.13 -11.30
C ASP A 24 -1.80 15.64 -12.41
N LEU A 25 -3.02 16.18 -12.42
CA LEU A 25 -3.97 16.08 -13.51
C LEU A 25 -3.97 17.39 -14.28
N ASP A 26 -4.63 17.44 -15.45
CA ASP A 26 -4.79 18.68 -16.22
C ASP A 26 -5.62 19.75 -15.49
N ARG A 27 -6.15 19.41 -14.31
CA ARG A 27 -6.99 20.28 -13.46
C ARG A 27 -6.88 19.87 -12.00
N GLY A 28 -7.24 20.77 -11.09
CA GLY A 28 -7.26 20.55 -9.64
C GLY A 28 -5.90 20.70 -8.97
N GLY A 29 -5.82 20.28 -7.72
CA GLY A 29 -4.59 20.21 -6.95
C GLY A 29 -3.74 18.99 -7.29
N SER A 30 -2.51 18.94 -6.77
CA SER A 30 -1.66 17.74 -6.82
C SER A 30 -2.22 16.62 -5.97
N ALA A 31 -1.92 15.38 -6.33
CA ALA A 31 -2.34 14.19 -5.61
C ALA A 31 -1.88 14.21 -4.16
N GLU A 32 -2.82 14.03 -3.26
CA GLU A 32 -2.59 13.80 -1.85
C GLU A 32 -3.08 12.41 -1.46
N VAL A 33 -2.35 11.75 -0.57
CA VAL A 33 -2.74 10.46 0.01
C VAL A 33 -3.52 10.72 1.29
N ASP A 34 -4.78 10.28 1.31
CA ASP A 34 -5.72 10.44 2.42
C ASP A 34 -5.98 9.08 3.10
N PHE A 35 -5.27 8.82 4.17
CA PHE A 35 -5.58 7.76 5.13
C PHE A 35 -4.71 7.90 6.37
N SER A 36 -4.99 7.07 7.38
CA SER A 36 -4.13 6.92 8.55
C SER A 36 -3.92 5.45 8.90
N ALA A 37 -2.74 5.13 9.40
CA ALA A 37 -2.40 3.82 9.93
C ALA A 37 -2.07 3.91 11.43
N VAL A 38 -2.22 2.80 12.15
CA VAL A 38 -1.81 2.70 13.55
C VAL A 38 -0.35 2.30 13.65
N THR A 39 0.11 1.46 12.73
CA THR A 39 1.40 0.79 12.81
C THR A 39 2.14 0.88 11.48
N MET A 40 3.44 1.12 11.56
CA MET A 40 4.41 1.10 10.47
C MET A 40 5.49 0.05 10.77
N LEU A 41 6.06 -0.58 9.75
CA LEU A 41 7.26 -1.39 9.91
C LEU A 41 8.50 -0.50 9.86
N GLU A 42 9.40 -0.71 10.83
CA GLU A 42 10.71 -0.08 10.80
C GLU A 42 11.53 -0.60 9.61
N ARG A 43 12.20 0.30 8.90
CA ARG A 43 13.17 -0.06 7.87
C ARG A 43 14.58 -0.11 8.43
N GLY A 44 15.29 -1.16 8.07
CA GLY A 44 16.72 -1.27 8.30
C GLY A 44 17.56 -0.37 7.39
N SER A 45 18.85 -0.32 7.64
CA SER A 45 19.79 0.45 6.82
C SER A 45 19.93 -0.04 5.37
N ASP A 46 19.47 -1.26 5.10
CA ASP A 46 19.38 -1.89 3.79
C ASP A 46 18.07 -1.61 3.06
N GLY A 47 17.15 -0.85 3.70
CA GLY A 47 15.84 -0.53 3.17
C GLY A 47 14.78 -1.62 3.37
N LEU A 48 15.14 -2.76 3.96
CA LEU A 48 14.22 -3.86 4.21
C LEU A 48 13.52 -3.73 5.58
N PRO A 49 12.32 -4.31 5.74
CA PRO A 49 11.65 -4.34 7.03
C PRO A 49 12.47 -5.11 8.08
N THR A 50 12.67 -4.52 9.26
CA THR A 50 13.33 -5.21 10.38
C THR A 50 12.41 -6.19 11.10
N GLY A 51 11.11 -6.12 10.85
CA GLY A 51 10.08 -6.83 11.59
C GLY A 51 9.61 -6.10 12.85
N HIS A 52 10.27 -5.01 13.26
CA HIS A 52 9.81 -4.18 14.37
C HIS A 52 8.67 -3.28 13.95
N ARG A 53 7.70 -3.11 14.84
CA ARG A 53 6.56 -2.22 14.66
C ARG A 53 6.82 -0.89 15.37
N VAL A 54 6.59 0.20 14.65
CA VAL A 54 6.78 1.58 15.14
C VAL A 54 5.54 2.43 14.85
N GLU A 55 5.48 3.60 15.44
CA GLU A 55 4.45 4.58 15.10
C GLU A 55 4.71 5.15 13.70
N PRO A 56 3.66 5.37 12.88
CA PRO A 56 3.81 5.96 11.56
C PRO A 56 4.46 7.35 11.61
N THR A 57 5.40 7.58 10.73
CA THR A 57 6.03 8.89 10.51
C THR A 57 5.10 9.82 9.73
N LYS A 58 5.49 11.08 9.60
CA LYS A 58 4.84 12.02 8.68
C LYS A 58 5.35 11.82 7.26
N GLN A 59 4.54 12.20 6.28
CA GLN A 59 4.97 12.26 4.88
C GLN A 59 6.24 13.13 4.70
N PRO A 60 7.05 12.87 3.65
CA PRO A 60 6.83 11.88 2.60
C PRO A 60 7.06 10.44 3.09
N TRP A 61 6.42 9.49 2.42
CA TRP A 61 6.50 8.06 2.76
C TRP A 61 7.12 7.25 1.62
N ASP A 62 7.90 6.26 2.02
CA ASP A 62 8.25 5.06 1.30
C ASP A 62 8.20 3.91 2.32
N ASP A 63 7.00 3.59 2.78
CA ASP A 63 6.79 2.86 4.01
C ASP A 63 5.73 1.78 3.92
N ILE A 64 5.85 0.80 4.82
CA ILE A 64 4.93 -0.32 4.97
C ILE A 64 4.11 -0.11 6.22
N VAL A 65 2.80 -0.08 6.08
CA VAL A 65 1.86 0.17 7.17
C VAL A 65 0.81 -0.92 7.30
N THR A 66 0.21 -1.00 8.47
CA THR A 66 -0.91 -1.91 8.77
C THR A 66 -1.87 -1.27 9.76
N GLU A 67 -2.99 -1.93 10.04
CA GLU A 67 -4.04 -1.42 10.92
C GLU A 67 -4.56 -0.06 10.43
N ILE A 68 -4.97 -0.02 9.15
CA ILE A 68 -5.48 1.18 8.49
C ILE A 68 -6.78 1.64 9.15
N ARG A 69 -6.91 2.95 9.30
CA ARG A 69 -8.14 3.64 9.74
C ARG A 69 -8.77 4.37 8.57
N GLY A 70 -10.05 4.12 8.35
CA GLY A 70 -10.78 4.65 7.20
C GLY A 70 -10.51 3.88 5.91
N VAL A 71 -10.90 4.45 4.80
CA VAL A 71 -10.65 3.92 3.46
C VAL A 71 -9.52 4.73 2.85
N PRO A 72 -8.38 4.10 2.48
CA PRO A 72 -7.31 4.79 1.79
C PRO A 72 -7.79 5.44 0.50
N ALA A 73 -7.32 6.64 0.21
CA ALA A 73 -7.68 7.34 -1.01
C ALA A 73 -6.54 8.18 -1.57
N VAL A 74 -6.61 8.43 -2.89
CA VAL A 74 -5.84 9.47 -3.56
C VAL A 74 -6.80 10.59 -3.94
N VAL A 75 -6.45 11.82 -3.59
CA VAL A 75 -7.30 13.00 -3.78
C VAL A 75 -6.56 14.06 -4.60
N TRP A 76 -7.20 14.51 -5.65
CA TRP A 76 -6.84 15.71 -6.40
C TRP A 76 -7.92 16.75 -6.12
N GLU A 77 -7.66 17.65 -5.18
CA GLU A 77 -8.65 18.64 -4.73
C GLU A 77 -9.22 19.45 -5.92
N GLY A 78 -10.55 19.50 -6.01
CA GLY A 78 -11.27 20.16 -7.11
C GLY A 78 -11.23 19.41 -8.45
N ALA A 79 -10.81 18.16 -8.48
CA ALA A 79 -10.77 17.35 -9.70
C ALA A 79 -11.31 15.94 -9.54
N ALA A 80 -10.72 15.15 -8.65
CA ALA A 80 -11.06 13.73 -8.52
C ALA A 80 -10.67 13.13 -7.16
N ARG A 81 -11.34 12.04 -6.80
CA ARG A 81 -10.98 11.19 -5.68
C ARG A 81 -11.06 9.72 -6.10
N ILE A 82 -10.12 8.91 -5.66
CA ILE A 82 -10.11 7.46 -5.82
C ILE A 82 -10.03 6.84 -4.44
N ASP A 83 -11.10 6.23 -3.97
CA ASP A 83 -11.10 5.42 -2.77
C ASP A 83 -10.65 4.00 -3.12
N ILE A 84 -9.82 3.39 -2.25
CA ILE A 84 -9.25 2.06 -2.47
C ILE A 84 -9.72 1.14 -1.34
N GLU A 85 -10.75 0.35 -1.62
CA GLU A 85 -11.23 -0.67 -0.69
C GLU A 85 -10.49 -1.99 -0.92
N SER A 86 -9.98 -2.59 0.14
CA SER A 86 -9.34 -3.90 0.08
C SER A 86 -9.41 -4.61 1.43
N SER A 87 -9.37 -5.94 1.39
CA SER A 87 -9.20 -6.80 2.55
C SER A 87 -7.73 -6.95 2.97
N ALA A 88 -6.81 -6.26 2.30
CA ALA A 88 -5.38 -6.35 2.54
C ALA A 88 -5.02 -5.96 3.98
N PRO A 89 -4.26 -6.80 4.71
CA PRO A 89 -3.78 -6.46 6.04
C PRO A 89 -2.59 -5.51 6.05
N TRP A 90 -1.88 -5.41 4.92
CA TRP A 90 -0.68 -4.60 4.75
C TRP A 90 -0.83 -3.64 3.58
N TRP A 91 -0.15 -2.51 3.68
CA TRP A 91 -0.17 -1.48 2.64
C TRP A 91 1.21 -0.87 2.50
N VAL A 92 1.69 -0.74 1.27
CA VAL A 92 2.84 0.08 0.95
C VAL A 92 2.36 1.43 0.47
N VAL A 93 2.99 2.49 0.95
CA VAL A 93 2.67 3.86 0.57
C VAL A 93 3.93 4.55 0.11
N TYR A 94 3.90 5.08 -1.11
CA TYR A 94 5.02 5.79 -1.69
C TYR A 94 4.58 7.18 -2.17
N THR A 95 5.17 8.22 -1.60
CA THR A 95 4.84 9.63 -1.89
C THR A 95 6.06 10.49 -2.16
N GLU A 96 7.24 9.90 -2.35
CA GLU A 96 8.49 10.65 -2.58
C GLU A 96 8.71 11.02 -4.05
N ASP A 97 8.05 10.34 -4.99
CA ASP A 97 8.20 10.61 -6.41
C ASP A 97 7.47 11.93 -6.80
N PRO A 98 8.13 12.83 -7.55
CA PRO A 98 7.51 14.08 -7.99
C PRO A 98 6.39 13.89 -9.03
N ASP A 99 6.38 12.75 -9.73
CA ASP A 99 5.47 12.50 -10.84
C ASP A 99 4.29 11.61 -10.46
N GLY A 100 4.36 10.92 -9.30
CA GLY A 100 3.30 10.00 -8.89
C GLY A 100 3.27 9.61 -7.43
N VAL A 101 2.19 8.93 -7.05
CA VAL A 101 2.02 8.32 -5.73
C VAL A 101 1.52 6.89 -5.88
N CYS A 102 1.88 6.02 -4.92
CA CYS A 102 1.36 4.67 -4.83
C CYS A 102 0.67 4.43 -3.49
N ILE A 103 -0.42 3.68 -3.51
CA ILE A 103 -1.06 3.07 -2.33
C ILE A 103 -1.33 1.62 -2.70
N GLU A 104 -0.60 0.71 -2.10
CA GLU A 104 -0.46 -0.66 -2.53
C GLU A 104 -1.02 -1.63 -1.48
N PRO A 105 -2.22 -2.17 -1.66
CA PRO A 105 -2.72 -3.22 -0.77
C PRO A 105 -1.98 -4.53 -1.02
N GLU A 106 -1.52 -5.18 0.08
CA GLU A 106 -0.72 -6.40 0.04
C GLU A 106 -1.18 -7.44 1.06
N THR A 107 -0.99 -8.73 0.75
CA THR A 107 -1.34 -9.84 1.66
C THR A 107 -0.33 -10.03 2.77
N ALA A 108 0.90 -9.59 2.57
CA ALA A 108 1.99 -9.61 3.54
C ALA A 108 2.94 -8.45 3.27
N PRO A 109 3.76 -8.04 4.23
CA PRO A 109 4.78 -7.02 3.95
C PRO A 109 5.80 -7.53 2.94
N PRO A 110 6.45 -6.65 2.17
CA PRO A 110 7.62 -6.99 1.38
C PRO A 110 8.64 -7.78 2.21
N ASP A 111 9.41 -8.63 1.53
CA ASP A 111 10.37 -9.54 2.17
C ASP A 111 9.73 -10.73 2.91
N ALA A 112 8.62 -11.22 2.41
CA ALA A 112 7.91 -12.39 2.95
C ALA A 112 8.82 -13.61 3.19
N ALA A 113 9.87 -13.77 2.36
CA ALA A 113 10.84 -14.86 2.47
C ALA A 113 11.57 -14.84 3.82
N ASN A 114 12.12 -13.69 4.23
CA ASN A 114 12.81 -13.54 5.51
C ASN A 114 11.86 -13.50 6.70
N LEU A 115 10.61 -13.11 6.48
CA LEU A 115 9.57 -13.12 7.49
C LEU A 115 8.90 -14.48 7.66
N GLY A 116 9.28 -15.49 6.85
CA GLY A 116 8.75 -16.86 6.93
C GLY A 116 7.27 -16.96 6.57
N ILE A 117 6.77 -16.06 5.72
CA ILE A 117 5.37 -16.05 5.28
C ILE A 117 5.21 -17.01 4.12
N THR A 118 4.37 -18.01 4.31
CA THR A 118 4.05 -19.06 3.34
C THR A 118 2.54 -19.30 3.31
N GLY A 119 2.09 -20.19 2.43
CA GLY A 119 0.69 -20.63 2.35
C GLY A 119 -0.09 -19.94 1.23
N GLU A 120 -1.40 -20.07 1.31
CA GLU A 120 -2.34 -19.51 0.35
C GLU A 120 -2.49 -18.00 0.59
N HIS A 121 -2.61 -17.25 -0.50
CA HIS A 121 -2.88 -15.83 -0.47
C HIS A 121 -4.03 -15.48 -1.38
N TYR A 122 -4.91 -14.64 -0.89
CA TYR A 122 -5.98 -14.01 -1.67
C TYR A 122 -6.04 -12.53 -1.36
N ILE A 123 -6.21 -11.70 -2.38
CA ILE A 123 -6.41 -10.27 -2.24
C ILE A 123 -7.40 -9.75 -3.26
N GLU A 124 -8.25 -8.85 -2.82
CA GLU A 124 -9.16 -8.09 -3.65
C GLU A 124 -8.94 -6.60 -3.39
N ALA A 125 -9.00 -5.82 -4.46
CA ALA A 125 -9.02 -4.36 -4.37
C ALA A 125 -10.09 -3.79 -5.30
N LEU A 126 -10.84 -2.81 -4.79
CA LEU A 126 -11.85 -2.06 -5.51
C LEU A 126 -11.47 -0.59 -5.54
N PHE A 127 -11.36 -0.03 -6.74
CA PHE A 127 -11.01 1.37 -6.96
C PHE A 127 -12.29 2.13 -7.32
N LEU A 128 -12.74 3.01 -6.44
CA LEU A 128 -13.98 3.77 -6.58
C LEU A 128 -13.63 5.21 -6.98
N PHE A 129 -13.95 5.54 -8.21
CA PHE A 129 -13.68 6.87 -8.78
C PHE A 129 -14.85 7.80 -8.56
N SER A 130 -14.57 8.99 -8.03
CA SER A 130 -15.54 10.08 -7.92
C SER A 130 -14.95 11.40 -8.44
N GLN A 131 -15.82 12.30 -8.87
CA GLN A 131 -15.44 13.68 -9.22
C GLN A 131 -15.76 14.58 -8.04
N ASP A 132 -14.84 15.49 -7.78
CA ASP A 132 -14.97 16.48 -6.73
C ASP A 132 -15.59 17.78 -7.30
#